data_79ebdc9d2516c6b6852b3109fef26bb1
#
_entry.id   79ebdc9d2516c6b6852b3109fef26bb1
#
_cell.length_a   1.000
_cell.length_b   1.000
_cell.length_c   1.000
_cell.angle_alpha   90.00
_cell.angle_beta   90.00
_cell.angle_gamma   90.00
#
_symmetry.space_group_name_H-M   'P 1'
#
loop_
_entity.id
_entity.type
_entity.pdbx_description
1 polymer ?
#
loop_
_entity_poly.entity_id
_entity_poly.type
_entity_poly.pdbx_seq_one_letter_code
_entity_poly.pdbx_strand_id
1 'polypeptide(L)'
;PYKYYPILVYLSELELESYEQLSYEMSKCMIKDKHGKYKLNKRGEILALKRSRVVAGAMQKLEALKREITPYKDDNNILVYCGATRVIDDSDTSSDDESDIRQIEAVTKILGNELNMNVARFTSEENMEERALIKEHFQDGGKLQAIVAIKCLDEGVNIPGIRTAFILASTTNPKEYIQRRGRVLRKADNKPFAEIYDFVTLPRPLDSVSGLTIEQANRDK
;
A
#
# COMPACT_ATOMS: atom_id res chain seq x y z
N PRO A 1 -10.41 -19.69 6.18
CA PRO A 1 -10.78 -19.28 4.83
C PRO A 1 -10.70 -17.76 4.68
N TYR A 2 -10.42 -17.26 3.46
CA TYR A 2 -10.42 -15.85 3.15
C TYR A 2 -10.91 -15.62 1.72
N LYS A 3 -11.42 -14.41 1.47
CA LYS A 3 -11.74 -13.92 0.13
C LYS A 3 -10.70 -12.87 -0.25
N TYR A 4 -10.30 -12.84 -1.51
CA TYR A 4 -9.32 -11.92 -2.03
C TYR A 4 -9.87 -11.21 -3.25
N TYR A 5 -9.82 -9.88 -3.19
CA TYR A 5 -10.33 -8.99 -4.21
C TYR A 5 -9.20 -8.08 -4.71
N PRO A 6 -8.61 -8.38 -5.89
CA PRO A 6 -7.69 -7.44 -6.53
C PRO A 6 -8.48 -6.26 -7.10
N ILE A 7 -8.15 -5.07 -6.65
CA ILE A 7 -8.73 -3.81 -7.13
C ILE A 7 -7.72 -3.14 -8.05
N LEU A 8 -8.00 -3.15 -9.35
CA LEU A 8 -7.13 -2.51 -10.33
C LEU A 8 -7.39 -1.01 -10.32
N VAL A 9 -6.32 -0.23 -10.22
CA VAL A 9 -6.30 1.22 -10.34
C VAL A 9 -5.23 1.62 -11.35
N TYR A 10 -5.40 2.78 -11.97
CA TYR A 10 -4.50 3.26 -13.01
C TYR A 10 -3.88 4.59 -12.60
N LEU A 11 -2.74 4.91 -13.18
CA LEU A 11 -2.14 6.22 -13.03
C LEU A 11 -2.98 7.26 -13.78
N SER A 12 -3.09 8.46 -13.21
CA SER A 12 -3.58 9.63 -13.92
C SER A 12 -2.62 10.01 -15.05
N GLU A 13 -3.02 10.89 -15.97
CA GLU A 13 -2.14 11.31 -17.06
C GLU A 13 -0.81 11.90 -16.58
N LEU A 14 -0.84 12.75 -15.55
CA LEU A 14 0.36 13.36 -14.96
C LEU A 14 1.24 12.33 -14.24
N GLU A 15 0.64 11.39 -13.53
CA GLU A 15 1.37 10.30 -12.86
C GLU A 15 1.99 9.35 -13.90
N LEU A 16 1.28 9.06 -14.98
CA LEU A 16 1.77 8.23 -16.08
C LEU A 16 2.94 8.90 -16.80
N GLU A 17 2.86 10.19 -17.09
CA GLU A 17 3.98 10.95 -17.66
C GLU A 17 5.22 10.87 -16.77
N SER A 18 5.07 11.11 -15.47
CA SER A 18 6.14 10.99 -14.49
C SER A 18 6.72 9.57 -14.44
N TYR A 19 5.87 8.56 -14.48
CA TYR A 19 6.28 7.15 -14.50
C TYR A 19 7.07 6.81 -15.75
N GLU A 20 6.63 7.25 -16.93
CA GLU A 20 7.29 7.02 -18.21
C GLU A 20 8.65 7.73 -18.28
N GLN A 21 8.71 8.98 -17.81
CA GLN A 21 9.97 9.73 -17.73
C GLN A 21 10.99 9.04 -16.84
N LEU A 22 10.58 8.62 -15.63
CA LEU A 22 11.45 7.88 -14.71
C LEU A 22 11.89 6.55 -15.31
N SER A 23 11.01 5.82 -15.99
CA SER A 23 11.34 4.57 -16.67
C SER A 23 12.37 4.76 -17.79
N TYR A 24 12.24 5.84 -18.57
CA TYR A 24 13.20 6.21 -19.60
C TYR A 24 14.56 6.55 -19.03
N GLU A 25 14.62 7.37 -17.97
CA GLU A 25 15.88 7.70 -17.29
C GLU A 25 16.54 6.45 -16.67
N MET A 26 15.77 5.54 -16.10
CA MET A 26 16.26 4.26 -15.58
C MET A 26 16.90 3.40 -16.67
N SER A 27 16.33 3.39 -17.87
CA SER A 27 16.87 2.60 -18.99
C SER A 27 18.31 2.99 -19.35
N LYS A 28 18.69 4.26 -19.16
CA LYS A 28 20.04 4.79 -19.36
C LYS A 28 21.03 4.39 -18.25
N CYS A 29 20.52 3.89 -17.12
CA CYS A 29 21.30 3.55 -15.93
C CYS A 29 21.65 2.05 -15.85
N MET A 30 21.39 1.28 -16.92
CA MET A 30 21.72 -0.14 -17.00
C MET A 30 23.22 -0.36 -17.21
N ILE A 31 23.82 -1.17 -16.34
CA ILE A 31 25.23 -1.59 -16.42
C ILE A 31 25.33 -3.11 -16.40
N LYS A 32 26.40 -3.66 -16.97
CA LYS A 32 26.70 -5.09 -16.84
C LYS A 32 27.53 -5.34 -15.57
N ASP A 33 27.13 -6.33 -14.78
CA ASP A 33 27.92 -6.79 -13.66
C ASP A 33 29.11 -7.69 -14.13
N LYS A 34 29.89 -8.18 -13.16
CA LYS A 34 31.07 -9.05 -13.42
C LYS A 34 30.72 -10.39 -14.10
N HIS A 35 29.43 -10.77 -14.07
CA HIS A 35 28.92 -12.00 -14.69
C HIS A 35 28.18 -11.73 -16.01
N GLY A 36 28.25 -10.49 -16.53
CA GLY A 36 27.57 -10.08 -17.77
C GLY A 36 26.07 -9.85 -17.61
N LYS A 37 25.52 -9.88 -16.38
CA LYS A 37 24.10 -9.65 -16.07
C LYS A 37 23.82 -8.16 -15.97
N TYR A 38 22.74 -7.70 -16.58
CA TYR A 38 22.33 -6.30 -16.48
C TYR A 38 21.76 -5.99 -15.10
N LYS A 39 22.18 -4.87 -14.53
CA LYS A 39 21.66 -4.31 -13.29
C LYS A 39 21.63 -2.78 -13.37
N LEU A 40 20.86 -2.15 -12.50
CA LEU A 40 20.87 -0.71 -12.34
C LEU A 40 22.14 -0.28 -11.59
N ASN A 41 22.70 0.88 -11.96
CA ASN A 41 23.68 1.57 -11.14
C ASN A 41 22.97 2.32 -9.99
N LYS A 42 23.73 2.93 -9.06
CA LYS A 42 23.16 3.67 -7.91
C LYS A 42 22.12 4.73 -8.31
N ARG A 43 22.35 5.48 -9.39
CA ARG A 43 21.38 6.45 -9.90
C ARG A 43 20.10 5.76 -10.39
N GLY A 44 20.22 4.63 -11.08
CA GLY A 44 19.09 3.84 -11.54
C GLY A 44 18.26 3.27 -10.38
N GLU A 45 18.90 2.86 -9.29
CA GLU A 45 18.22 2.38 -8.09
C GLU A 45 17.37 3.50 -7.43
N ILE A 46 17.92 4.73 -7.36
CA ILE A 46 17.18 5.91 -6.88
C ILE A 46 15.98 6.21 -7.79
N LEU A 47 16.16 6.15 -9.11
CA LEU A 47 15.07 6.37 -10.06
C LEU A 47 14.00 5.28 -9.96
N ALA A 48 14.40 4.02 -9.74
CA ALA A 48 13.48 2.92 -9.50
C ALA A 48 12.63 3.14 -8.25
N LEU A 49 13.26 3.65 -7.18
CA LEU A 49 12.55 4.02 -5.95
C LEU A 49 11.55 5.15 -6.22
N LYS A 50 11.96 6.23 -6.89
CA LYS A 50 11.06 7.33 -7.26
C LYS A 50 9.87 6.84 -8.10
N ARG A 51 10.11 5.95 -9.07
CA ARG A 51 9.06 5.34 -9.88
C ARG A 51 8.10 4.49 -9.05
N SER A 52 8.62 3.70 -8.11
CA SER A 52 7.77 2.89 -7.22
C SER A 52 6.87 3.75 -6.32
N ARG A 53 7.32 4.96 -5.94
CA ARG A 53 6.52 5.92 -5.18
C ARG A 53 5.33 6.46 -5.98
N VAL A 54 5.53 6.77 -7.28
CA VAL A 54 4.41 7.18 -8.15
C VAL A 54 3.32 6.10 -8.13
N VAL A 55 3.69 4.84 -8.27
CA VAL A 55 2.76 3.71 -8.24
C VAL A 55 2.10 3.55 -6.86
N ALA A 56 2.88 3.69 -5.79
CA ALA A 56 2.37 3.56 -4.41
C ALA A 56 1.38 4.68 -4.05
N GLY A 57 1.68 5.91 -4.50
CA GLY A 57 0.88 7.11 -4.22
C GLY A 57 -0.26 7.38 -5.18
N ALA A 58 -0.55 6.50 -6.14
CA ALA A 58 -1.54 6.72 -7.18
C ALA A 58 -2.88 7.25 -6.62
N MET A 59 -3.29 8.42 -7.10
CA MET A 59 -4.46 9.17 -6.58
C MET A 59 -5.77 8.38 -6.70
N GLN A 60 -5.92 7.59 -7.76
CA GLN A 60 -7.11 6.76 -7.98
C GLN A 60 -7.32 5.72 -6.88
N LYS A 61 -6.30 5.38 -6.08
CA LYS A 61 -6.46 4.47 -4.94
C LYS A 61 -7.41 5.03 -3.89
N LEU A 62 -7.41 6.33 -3.66
CA LEU A 62 -8.28 6.96 -2.65
C LEU A 62 -9.75 6.88 -3.05
N GLU A 63 -10.06 7.16 -4.30
CA GLU A 63 -11.41 7.02 -4.84
C GLU A 63 -11.87 5.56 -4.87
N ALA A 64 -10.99 4.66 -5.28
CA ALA A 64 -11.28 3.23 -5.23
C ALA A 64 -11.47 2.74 -3.79
N LEU A 65 -10.65 3.19 -2.83
CA LEU A 65 -10.84 2.86 -1.42
C LEU A 65 -12.21 3.31 -0.93
N LYS A 66 -12.58 4.57 -1.20
CA LYS A 66 -13.88 5.10 -0.77
C LYS A 66 -15.03 4.27 -1.30
N ARG A 67 -14.98 3.86 -2.57
CA ARG A 67 -16.00 2.99 -3.18
C ARG A 67 -16.08 1.62 -2.49
N GLU A 68 -14.93 0.96 -2.31
CA GLU A 68 -14.89 -0.40 -1.78
C GLU A 68 -15.14 -0.46 -0.26
N ILE A 69 -14.81 0.59 0.52
CA ILE A 69 -15.00 0.60 1.96
C ILE A 69 -16.40 1.09 2.38
N THR A 70 -17.09 1.85 1.55
CA THR A 70 -18.43 2.39 1.87
C THR A 70 -19.43 1.32 2.32
N PRO A 71 -19.51 0.11 1.74
CA PRO A 71 -20.40 -0.94 2.25
C PRO A 71 -20.08 -1.41 3.67
N TYR A 72 -18.89 -1.14 4.17
CA TYR A 72 -18.36 -1.53 5.49
C TYR A 72 -18.40 -0.41 6.52
N LYS A 73 -19.00 0.74 6.22
CA LYS A 73 -18.99 1.94 7.09
C LYS A 73 -19.56 1.69 8.50
N ASP A 74 -20.46 0.74 8.63
CA ASP A 74 -21.10 0.35 9.89
C ASP A 74 -20.45 -0.91 10.50
N ASP A 75 -19.44 -1.48 9.85
CA ASP A 75 -18.72 -2.67 10.31
C ASP A 75 -17.52 -2.30 11.19
N ASN A 76 -16.99 -3.33 11.85
CA ASN A 76 -15.83 -3.22 12.74
C ASN A 76 -14.68 -4.10 12.28
N ASN A 77 -13.53 -3.95 12.94
CA ASN A 77 -12.34 -4.76 12.69
C ASN A 77 -11.76 -4.60 11.28
N ILE A 78 -11.76 -3.35 10.80
CA ILE A 78 -11.26 -2.95 9.49
C ILE A 78 -9.82 -2.44 9.62
N LEU A 79 -8.94 -2.93 8.76
CA LEU A 79 -7.59 -2.42 8.61
C LEU A 79 -7.43 -1.74 7.24
N VAL A 80 -6.94 -0.52 7.22
CA VAL A 80 -6.47 0.14 6.01
C VAL A 80 -4.94 0.28 6.09
N TYR A 81 -4.23 -0.41 5.21
CA TYR A 81 -2.78 -0.40 5.17
C TYR A 81 -2.28 0.56 4.09
N CYS A 82 -1.69 1.66 4.53
CA CYS A 82 -1.07 2.68 3.71
C CYS A 82 0.44 2.47 3.64
N GLY A 83 1.06 2.88 2.59
CA GLY A 83 2.46 2.93 2.21
C GLY A 83 3.51 2.29 3.12
N ALA A 84 4.50 1.70 2.51
CA ALA A 84 5.80 1.43 3.10
C ALA A 84 6.83 1.31 1.98
N THR A 85 7.32 2.41 1.50
CA THR A 85 8.57 2.40 0.74
C THR A 85 9.71 2.39 1.74
N ARG A 86 10.42 1.27 1.88
CA ARG A 86 11.68 1.25 2.63
C ARG A 86 12.68 2.16 1.94
N VAL A 87 13.20 3.12 2.69
CA VAL A 87 14.40 3.88 2.31
C VAL A 87 15.59 2.92 2.31
N ILE A 88 16.32 2.85 1.20
CA ILE A 88 17.54 2.03 1.08
C ILE A 88 18.78 2.80 1.53
N ASP A 89 18.66 4.11 1.86
CA ASP A 89 19.83 4.91 2.27
C ASP A 89 19.47 5.96 3.31
N ASP A 90 20.23 5.98 4.41
CA ASP A 90 20.07 6.90 5.56
C ASP A 90 20.36 8.38 5.25
N SER A 91 20.69 8.73 4.01
CA SER A 91 21.14 10.09 3.65
C SER A 91 20.08 10.97 2.98
N ASP A 92 18.89 10.46 2.66
CA ASP A 92 17.83 11.23 1.96
C ASP A 92 16.49 11.16 2.71
N THR A 93 16.50 11.66 3.95
CA THR A 93 15.38 11.54 4.92
C THR A 93 14.23 12.52 4.71
N SER A 94 14.28 13.41 3.71
CA SER A 94 13.39 14.58 3.69
C SER A 94 12.15 14.48 2.79
N SER A 95 12.01 13.46 1.95
CA SER A 95 10.89 13.41 0.99
C SER A 95 9.92 12.22 1.14
N ASP A 96 10.28 11.20 1.92
CA ASP A 96 9.52 9.95 1.98
C ASP A 96 8.39 9.98 3.00
N ASP A 97 8.64 10.61 4.14
CA ASP A 97 7.65 10.73 5.21
C ASP A 97 6.46 11.62 4.81
N GLU A 98 6.67 12.65 3.98
CA GLU A 98 5.57 13.54 3.56
C GLU A 98 4.54 12.87 2.65
N SER A 99 4.93 11.99 1.74
CA SER A 99 3.96 11.33 0.84
C SER A 99 3.17 10.24 1.55
N ASP A 100 3.81 9.52 2.46
CA ASP A 100 3.17 8.49 3.29
C ASP A 100 2.25 9.14 4.33
N ILE A 101 2.66 10.25 4.93
CA ILE A 101 1.83 11.05 5.84
C ILE A 101 0.60 11.58 5.11
N ARG A 102 0.75 12.13 3.91
CA ARG A 102 -0.38 12.61 3.09
C ARG A 102 -1.39 11.52 2.78
N GLN A 103 -0.95 10.31 2.45
CA GLN A 103 -1.87 9.21 2.16
C GLN A 103 -2.66 8.79 3.41
N ILE A 104 -2.00 8.62 4.57
CA ILE A 104 -2.68 8.26 5.81
C ILE A 104 -3.67 9.35 6.26
N GLU A 105 -3.32 10.63 6.07
CA GLU A 105 -4.20 11.74 6.38
C GLU A 105 -5.42 11.76 5.48
N ALA A 106 -5.24 11.59 4.18
CA ALA A 106 -6.33 11.51 3.21
C ALA A 106 -7.28 10.33 3.52
N VAL A 107 -6.72 9.16 3.80
CA VAL A 107 -7.50 7.97 4.19
C VAL A 107 -8.25 8.22 5.50
N THR A 108 -7.59 8.77 6.53
CA THR A 108 -8.23 9.07 7.81
C THR A 108 -9.38 10.06 7.65
N LYS A 109 -9.21 11.07 6.77
CA LYS A 109 -10.26 12.05 6.45
C LYS A 109 -11.45 11.40 5.74
N ILE A 110 -11.20 10.53 4.76
CA ILE A 110 -12.27 9.79 4.06
C ILE A 110 -13.07 8.96 5.06
N LEU A 111 -12.41 8.17 5.90
CA LEU A 111 -13.09 7.29 6.83
C LEU A 111 -13.81 8.08 7.95
N GLY A 112 -13.10 9.00 8.59
CA GLY A 112 -13.63 9.73 9.74
C GLY A 112 -14.63 10.81 9.37
N ASN A 113 -14.32 11.66 8.38
CA ASN A 113 -15.12 12.84 8.08
C ASN A 113 -16.21 12.57 7.04
N GLU A 114 -15.93 11.74 6.02
CA GLU A 114 -16.87 11.52 4.94
C GLU A 114 -17.77 10.31 5.19
N LEU A 115 -17.24 9.24 5.80
CA LEU A 115 -17.99 8.03 6.13
C LEU A 115 -18.42 7.96 7.60
N ASN A 116 -18.04 8.95 8.41
CA ASN A 116 -18.37 9.06 9.85
C ASN A 116 -18.01 7.81 10.67
N MET A 117 -16.87 7.21 10.35
CA MET A 117 -16.35 6.02 11.04
C MET A 117 -15.45 6.41 12.20
N ASN A 118 -15.44 5.61 13.26
CA ASN A 118 -14.48 5.73 14.36
C ASN A 118 -13.13 5.13 13.95
N VAL A 119 -12.13 5.99 13.72
CA VAL A 119 -10.84 5.63 13.12
C VAL A 119 -9.69 6.06 14.02
N ALA A 120 -8.67 5.21 14.14
CA ALA A 120 -7.39 5.57 14.73
C ALA A 120 -6.25 5.35 13.72
N ARG A 121 -5.20 6.17 13.83
CA ARG A 121 -3.93 5.93 13.16
C ARG A 121 -3.10 4.93 13.96
N PHE A 122 -2.26 4.20 13.28
CA PHE A 122 -1.30 3.29 13.89
C PHE A 122 0.01 3.35 13.11
N THR A 123 0.91 4.21 13.57
CA THR A 123 2.18 4.55 12.90
C THR A 123 3.36 4.33 13.84
N SER A 124 4.52 4.90 13.53
CA SER A 124 5.66 4.94 14.44
C SER A 124 5.56 6.05 15.50
N GLU A 125 4.61 7.00 15.36
CA GLU A 125 4.46 8.15 16.23
C GLU A 125 3.81 7.79 17.57
N GLU A 126 2.86 6.83 17.57
CA GLU A 126 2.17 6.42 18.79
C GLU A 126 3.11 5.68 19.74
N ASN A 127 3.09 6.09 21.01
CA ASN A 127 3.82 5.42 22.08
C ASN A 127 3.21 4.07 22.45
N MET A 128 3.84 3.33 23.37
CA MET A 128 3.39 1.97 23.74
C MET A 128 2.02 1.96 24.41
N GLU A 129 1.68 2.97 25.21
CA GLU A 129 0.40 3.07 25.91
C GLU A 129 -0.73 3.38 24.93
N GLU A 130 -0.51 4.33 24.02
CA GLU A 130 -1.46 4.66 22.95
C GLU A 130 -1.73 3.47 22.05
N ARG A 131 -0.69 2.74 21.65
CA ARG A 131 -0.83 1.51 20.85
C ARG A 131 -1.61 0.41 21.60
N ALA A 132 -1.45 0.30 22.91
CA ALA A 132 -2.22 -0.64 23.72
C ALA A 132 -3.72 -0.26 23.75
N LEU A 133 -4.03 1.01 23.97
CA LEU A 133 -5.40 1.55 23.95
C LEU A 133 -6.07 1.37 22.58
N ILE A 134 -5.36 1.67 21.49
CA ILE A 134 -5.88 1.48 20.14
C ILE A 134 -6.26 0.00 19.91
N LYS A 135 -5.40 -0.92 20.32
CA LYS A 135 -5.67 -2.37 20.19
C LYS A 135 -6.87 -2.81 21.04
N GLU A 136 -6.96 -2.35 22.27
CA GLU A 136 -8.08 -2.65 23.17
C GLU A 136 -9.41 -2.16 22.56
N HIS A 137 -9.49 -0.88 22.17
CA HIS A 137 -10.69 -0.30 21.58
C HIS A 137 -11.08 -0.94 20.24
N PHE A 138 -10.10 -1.42 19.48
CA PHE A 138 -10.34 -2.13 18.23
C PHE A 138 -10.88 -3.55 18.45
N GLN A 139 -10.44 -4.22 19.52
CA GLN A 139 -10.94 -5.54 19.90
C GLN A 139 -12.39 -5.50 20.38
N ASP A 140 -12.74 -4.48 21.15
CA ASP A 140 -14.09 -4.29 21.68
C ASP A 140 -15.15 -4.02 20.59
N GLY A 141 -14.71 -3.73 19.35
CA GLY A 141 -15.57 -3.60 18.16
C GLY A 141 -16.57 -2.44 18.19
N GLY A 142 -16.79 -1.80 19.34
CA GLY A 142 -17.78 -0.73 19.50
C GLY A 142 -17.19 0.68 19.55
N LYS A 143 -15.93 0.82 19.97
CA LYS A 143 -15.28 2.12 20.15
C LYS A 143 -14.44 2.53 18.95
N LEU A 144 -13.86 1.57 18.27
CA LEU A 144 -12.98 1.79 17.13
C LEU A 144 -13.30 0.80 16.01
N GLN A 145 -13.73 1.32 14.86
CA GLN A 145 -14.15 0.52 13.72
C GLN A 145 -12.97 0.17 12.81
N ALA A 146 -12.08 1.15 12.56
CA ALA A 146 -10.99 1.01 11.63
C ALA A 146 -9.65 1.50 12.18
N ILE A 147 -8.59 0.84 11.77
CA ILE A 147 -7.20 1.27 11.99
C ILE A 147 -6.60 1.59 10.64
N VAL A 148 -6.02 2.80 10.51
CA VAL A 148 -5.21 3.20 9.36
C VAL A 148 -3.74 3.09 9.75
N ALA A 149 -2.99 2.22 9.09
CA ALA A 149 -1.67 1.80 9.49
C ALA A 149 -0.61 2.03 8.42
N ILE A 150 0.58 2.48 8.83
CA ILE A 150 1.81 2.52 8.00
C ILE A 150 2.87 1.64 8.65
N LYS A 151 3.57 0.82 7.86
CA LYS A 151 4.77 0.03 8.25
C LYS A 151 4.60 -0.90 9.46
N CYS A 152 3.64 -0.69 10.33
CA CYS A 152 3.47 -1.41 11.59
C CYS A 152 3.13 -2.90 11.42
N LEU A 153 2.65 -3.32 10.26
CA LEU A 153 2.46 -4.74 9.96
C LEU A 153 3.77 -5.47 9.70
N ASP A 154 4.87 -4.75 9.41
CA ASP A 154 6.19 -5.35 9.15
C ASP A 154 6.97 -5.58 10.46
N GLU A 155 6.67 -4.85 11.53
CA GLU A 155 7.44 -4.80 12.78
C GLU A 155 6.92 -5.69 13.93
N GLY A 156 6.30 -6.82 13.65
CA GLY A 156 5.88 -7.75 14.73
C GLY A 156 4.60 -7.33 15.47
N VAL A 157 3.95 -6.23 15.10
CA VAL A 157 2.71 -5.79 15.73
C VAL A 157 1.58 -6.76 15.45
N ASN A 158 1.02 -7.31 16.51
CA ASN A 158 -0.17 -8.15 16.46
C ASN A 158 -1.41 -7.28 16.66
N ILE A 159 -2.24 -7.16 15.61
CA ILE A 159 -3.57 -6.56 15.71
C ILE A 159 -4.57 -7.72 15.59
N PRO A 160 -5.14 -8.17 16.71
CA PRO A 160 -6.09 -9.28 16.68
C PRO A 160 -7.43 -8.83 16.08
N GLY A 161 -8.14 -9.79 15.53
CA GLY A 161 -9.53 -9.60 15.12
C GLY A 161 -9.77 -8.94 13.76
N ILE A 162 -8.73 -8.54 12.99
CA ILE A 162 -8.93 -7.94 11.65
C ILE A 162 -9.81 -8.86 10.81
N ARG A 163 -10.96 -8.38 10.35
CA ARG A 163 -11.90 -9.09 9.47
C ARG A 163 -11.74 -8.68 8.02
N THR A 164 -11.66 -7.38 7.77
CA THR A 164 -11.55 -6.80 6.43
C THR A 164 -10.28 -5.94 6.37
N ALA A 165 -9.47 -6.15 5.34
CA ALA A 165 -8.25 -5.39 5.12
C ALA A 165 -8.23 -4.76 3.73
N PHE A 166 -7.95 -3.47 3.67
CA PHE A 166 -7.74 -2.69 2.46
C PHE A 166 -6.24 -2.36 2.35
N ILE A 167 -5.54 -2.97 1.39
CA ILE A 167 -4.09 -2.84 1.22
C ILE A 167 -3.81 -1.88 0.06
N LEU A 168 -3.60 -0.59 0.37
CA LEU A 168 -3.26 0.43 -0.64
C LEU A 168 -1.80 0.33 -1.07
N ALA A 169 -0.92 -0.10 -0.18
CA ALA A 169 0.50 -0.31 -0.46
C ALA A 169 0.76 -1.77 -0.79
N SER A 170 0.48 -2.14 -2.02
CA SER A 170 0.92 -3.42 -2.55
C SER A 170 2.44 -3.44 -2.70
N THR A 171 3.07 -4.57 -2.40
CA THR A 171 4.52 -4.76 -2.53
C THR A 171 4.82 -5.84 -3.55
N THR A 172 5.87 -5.62 -4.34
CA THR A 172 6.41 -6.64 -5.25
C THR A 172 7.29 -7.66 -4.53
N ASN A 173 7.59 -7.45 -3.23
CA ASN A 173 8.37 -8.38 -2.44
C ASN A 173 7.48 -9.54 -1.94
N PRO A 174 7.65 -10.78 -2.43
CA PRO A 174 6.81 -11.91 -2.04
C PRO A 174 6.80 -12.20 -0.53
N LYS A 175 7.91 -11.96 0.17
CA LYS A 175 8.02 -12.18 1.62
C LYS A 175 7.14 -11.21 2.40
N GLU A 176 7.20 -9.92 2.06
CA GLU A 176 6.36 -8.89 2.69
C GLU A 176 4.89 -9.13 2.41
N TYR A 177 4.55 -9.47 1.18
CA TYR A 177 3.20 -9.82 0.77
C TYR A 177 2.62 -10.97 1.60
N ILE A 178 3.38 -12.07 1.76
CA ILE A 178 2.97 -13.22 2.57
C ILE A 178 2.84 -12.82 4.05
N GLN A 179 3.78 -12.04 4.58
CA GLN A 179 3.75 -11.60 5.98
C GLN A 179 2.55 -10.71 6.29
N ARG A 180 2.25 -9.72 5.44
CA ARG A 180 1.08 -8.83 5.60
C ARG A 180 -0.22 -9.61 5.58
N ARG A 181 -0.39 -10.49 4.60
CA ARG A 181 -1.56 -11.39 4.53
C ARG A 181 -1.65 -12.31 5.73
N GLY A 182 -0.54 -12.92 6.14
CA GLY A 182 -0.51 -13.82 7.28
C GLY A 182 -1.02 -13.19 8.58
N ARG A 183 -0.87 -11.87 8.73
CA ARG A 183 -1.39 -11.14 9.90
C ARG A 183 -2.89 -10.90 9.81
N VAL A 184 -3.39 -10.53 8.63
CA VAL A 184 -4.83 -10.41 8.38
C VAL A 184 -5.53 -11.76 8.51
N LEU A 185 -4.86 -12.84 8.12
CA LEU A 185 -5.43 -14.20 8.11
C LEU A 185 -5.35 -14.93 9.46
N ARG A 186 -4.85 -14.30 10.52
CA ARG A 186 -4.82 -14.93 11.85
C ARG A 186 -6.22 -15.30 12.31
N LYS A 187 -6.32 -16.50 12.85
CA LYS A 187 -7.55 -16.98 13.47
C LYS A 187 -7.84 -16.14 14.73
N ALA A 188 -9.10 -15.75 14.88
CA ALA A 188 -9.63 -15.17 16.10
C ALA A 188 -11.01 -15.79 16.35
N ASP A 189 -11.40 -15.85 17.63
CA ASP A 189 -12.74 -16.26 18.01
C ASP A 189 -13.75 -15.33 17.32
N ASN A 190 -14.83 -15.88 16.80
CA ASN A 190 -15.85 -15.14 16.04
C ASN A 190 -15.43 -14.58 14.67
N LYS A 191 -14.36 -15.10 14.07
CA LYS A 191 -13.91 -14.73 12.73
C LYS A 191 -14.03 -15.92 11.77
N PRO A 192 -15.16 -16.07 11.06
CA PRO A 192 -15.38 -17.19 10.15
C PRO A 192 -14.48 -17.13 8.91
N PHE A 193 -14.20 -15.93 8.39
CA PHE A 193 -13.29 -15.67 7.28
C PHE A 193 -12.73 -14.26 7.33
N ALA A 194 -11.74 -13.98 6.50
CA ALA A 194 -11.21 -12.63 6.28
C ALA A 194 -11.46 -12.19 4.83
N GLU A 195 -11.56 -10.87 4.62
CA GLU A 195 -11.64 -10.26 3.30
C GLU A 195 -10.44 -9.36 3.09
N ILE A 196 -9.81 -9.47 1.93
CA ILE A 196 -8.61 -8.71 1.58
C ILE A 196 -8.87 -8.02 0.24
N TYR A 197 -8.88 -6.71 0.26
CA TYR A 197 -8.93 -5.81 -0.89
C TYR A 197 -7.52 -5.31 -1.15
N ASP A 198 -6.92 -5.73 -2.26
CA ASP A 198 -5.53 -5.40 -2.61
C ASP A 198 -5.50 -4.46 -3.82
N PHE A 199 -5.05 -3.22 -3.61
CA PHE A 199 -5.06 -2.16 -4.63
C PHE A 199 -3.80 -2.26 -5.48
N VAL A 200 -3.95 -2.88 -6.64
CA VAL A 200 -2.89 -3.08 -7.61
C VAL A 200 -2.90 -1.95 -8.62
N THR A 201 -1.86 -1.14 -8.62
CA THR A 201 -1.72 -0.06 -9.60
C THR A 201 -1.03 -0.58 -10.85
N LEU A 202 -1.67 -0.36 -11.99
CA LEU A 202 -1.10 -0.56 -13.31
C LEU A 202 -0.85 0.81 -13.96
N PRO A 203 0.25 1.00 -14.70
CA PRO A 203 0.52 2.29 -15.38
C PRO A 203 -0.63 2.70 -16.29
N ARG A 204 -1.20 1.75 -17.02
CA ARG A 204 -2.34 1.95 -17.94
C ARG A 204 -3.20 0.69 -18.05
N PRO A 205 -4.45 0.80 -18.56
CA PRO A 205 -5.30 -0.36 -18.78
C PRO A 205 -4.66 -1.41 -19.70
N LEU A 206 -4.89 -2.68 -19.41
CA LEU A 206 -4.30 -3.80 -20.17
C LEU A 206 -4.76 -3.85 -21.62
N ASP A 207 -5.97 -3.41 -21.92
CA ASP A 207 -6.53 -3.30 -23.27
C ASP A 207 -5.89 -2.18 -24.10
N SER A 208 -5.40 -1.12 -23.46
CA SER A 208 -4.64 -0.05 -24.12
C SER A 208 -3.22 -0.50 -24.53
N VAL A 209 -2.79 -1.66 -24.09
CA VAL A 209 -1.47 -2.27 -24.38
C VAL A 209 -1.57 -3.24 -25.57
N SER A 210 -2.77 -3.52 -26.09
CA SER A 210 -2.98 -4.37 -27.26
C SER A 210 -2.37 -3.71 -28.50
N GLY A 211 -1.22 -4.22 -28.96
CA GLY A 211 -0.42 -3.68 -30.06
C GLY A 211 1.01 -3.38 -29.68
N LEU A 212 1.35 -3.40 -28.40
CA LEU A 212 2.74 -3.38 -27.96
C LEU A 212 3.35 -4.76 -28.19
N THR A 213 4.60 -4.79 -28.64
CA THR A 213 5.37 -6.04 -28.69
C THR A 213 5.54 -6.57 -27.26
N ILE A 214 5.77 -7.91 -27.13
CA ILE A 214 6.04 -8.54 -25.83
C ILE A 214 7.17 -7.83 -25.09
N GLU A 215 8.15 -7.27 -25.80
CA GLU A 215 9.23 -6.47 -25.23
C GLU A 215 8.75 -5.15 -24.62
N GLN A 216 7.78 -4.49 -25.24
CA GLN A 216 7.19 -3.25 -24.72
C GLN A 216 6.30 -3.54 -23.50
N ALA A 217 5.50 -4.62 -23.56
CA ALA A 217 4.69 -5.07 -22.42
C ALA A 217 5.55 -5.52 -21.21
N ASN A 218 6.75 -6.05 -21.45
CA ASN A 218 7.68 -6.44 -20.39
C ASN A 218 8.47 -5.26 -19.79
N ARG A 219 8.47 -4.08 -20.42
CA ARG A 219 9.06 -2.87 -19.82
C ARG A 219 8.16 -2.22 -18.77
N ASP A 220 6.87 -2.49 -18.81
CA ASP A 220 5.88 -1.97 -17.88
C ASP A 220 5.64 -2.92 -16.68
N LYS A 221 6.35 -4.06 -16.63
CA LYS A 221 6.43 -4.96 -15.48
C LYS A 221 7.65 -4.65 -14.62
#